data_4c6abc6d23cd61e439f8dec35d78587c
#
_entry.id   4c6abc6d23cd61e439f8dec35d78587c
#
_cell.length_a   1.000
_cell.length_b   1.000
_cell.length_c   1.000
_cell.angle_alpha   90.00
_cell.angle_beta   90.00
_cell.angle_gamma   90.00
#
_symmetry.space_group_name_H-M   'P 1'
#
loop_
_entity.id
_entity.type
_entity.pdbx_description
1 polymer ?
#
loop_
_entity_poly.entity_id
_entity_poly.type
_entity_poly.pdbx_seq_one_letter_code
_entity_poly.pdbx_strand_id
1 'polypeptide(L)'
;KMAYYKDLRDYLDCLEKDGKLRRVSRPINKDTELHPLVRWQFRGLDENERTGFLFENLTGLKGLKYNARVATSIMAASREVYAKGMQCKPEEIQQRWMEAYRNPREPKLVKTGPVKEEVHLGDKLLEHGGLDEFPIPMATNGLECLPRLTAVSWHTKDIDSGVINVGTYNGLQLGPAKTSCRMGQTSHIITQWHKCKQRGIPLHAAAVLGGLPAISMVSVAKVPYGLSELAVAGGIAREPIEVVKCETIDMEVPAHAEIVIEGEIPTDYLELDGASGEHTGYTIIRNLVQVFQVKAITHRKNPIWHDYISQMPPSESSTIRGLAGEGMMVNFLKNDCGIPEVKDVAFHHCAGAWRICVIRMQGVGSERPPNRVVWQALLASLSKSTDWPKMVIAVDKDIDPGDLESVFWAVSFRYQPHRDSRIISGRSGSLDQSTAPYTVAEPERSFPTSLVGPYGASAILMDATCKWDYTPVALPKKEYMERGKKIWEELGFPALKPKAPWHGYSLGVWPQEYQEMAEMGEKGEFDKAAQFLASKGVKV
;
A
#
# COMPACT_ATOMS: atom_id res chain seq x y z
N LYS A 1 -3.43 -0.74 27.87
CA LYS A 1 -3.33 -0.38 26.43
C LYS A 1 -2.49 0.89 26.36
N MET A 2 -1.42 0.93 25.55
CA MET A 2 -0.75 2.20 25.24
C MET A 2 -1.71 3.08 24.46
N ALA A 3 -1.74 4.40 24.76
CA ALA A 3 -2.42 5.40 23.95
C ALA A 3 -1.80 5.43 22.53
N TYR A 4 -2.56 5.87 21.55
CA TYR A 4 -2.01 6.08 20.21
C TYR A 4 -1.05 7.29 20.22
N TYR A 5 -0.32 7.48 19.13
CA TYR A 5 0.57 8.64 18.99
C TYR A 5 -0.22 9.94 19.08
N LYS A 6 0.32 10.90 19.79
CA LYS A 6 -0.31 12.21 19.94
C LYS A 6 -0.26 13.01 18.61
N ASP A 7 0.86 12.92 17.92
CA ASP A 7 1.13 13.63 16.66
C ASP A 7 2.24 12.92 15.86
N LEU A 8 2.65 13.52 14.74
CA LEU A 8 3.75 13.02 13.93
C LEU A 8 5.07 12.98 14.70
N ARG A 9 5.34 13.96 15.57
CA ARG A 9 6.63 14.07 16.31
C ARG A 9 6.77 12.95 17.31
N ASP A 10 5.71 12.61 18.02
CA ASP A 10 5.68 11.45 18.94
C ASP A 10 5.93 10.12 18.19
N TYR A 11 5.38 9.99 16.98
CA TYR A 11 5.67 8.85 16.12
C TYR A 11 7.13 8.79 15.65
N LEU A 12 7.72 9.92 15.26
CA LEU A 12 9.13 10.00 14.87
C LEU A 12 10.06 9.63 16.04
N ASP A 13 9.74 10.08 17.24
CA ASP A 13 10.48 9.73 18.46
C ASP A 13 10.41 8.22 18.74
N CYS A 14 9.26 7.59 18.49
CA CYS A 14 9.12 6.14 18.58
C CYS A 14 9.98 5.42 17.54
N LEU A 15 9.97 5.86 16.27
CA LEU A 15 10.81 5.29 15.23
C LEU A 15 12.31 5.43 15.55
N GLU A 16 12.73 6.58 16.08
CA GLU A 16 14.11 6.82 16.45
C GLU A 16 14.57 5.91 17.58
N LYS A 17 13.76 5.81 18.64
CA LYS A 17 14.01 4.90 19.77
C LYS A 17 14.20 3.46 19.33
N ASP A 18 13.46 3.03 18.33
CA ASP A 18 13.49 1.68 17.80
C ASP A 18 14.53 1.49 16.67
N GLY A 19 15.37 2.48 16.40
CA GLY A 19 16.40 2.43 15.35
C GLY A 19 15.84 2.44 13.92
N LYS A 20 14.60 2.91 13.76
CA LYS A 20 13.90 2.97 12.46
C LYS A 20 13.78 4.40 11.90
N LEU A 21 14.54 5.35 12.44
CA LEU A 21 14.67 6.72 11.92
C LEU A 21 16.14 7.11 11.83
N ARG A 22 16.54 7.72 10.71
CA ARG A 22 17.85 8.35 10.51
C ARG A 22 17.69 9.86 10.48
N ARG A 23 18.36 10.56 11.40
CA ARG A 23 18.49 12.04 11.33
C ARG A 23 19.65 12.43 10.44
N VAL A 24 19.42 13.41 9.57
CA VAL A 24 20.42 13.95 8.67
C VAL A 24 20.58 15.44 8.95
N SER A 25 21.64 15.79 9.70
CA SER A 25 21.91 17.17 10.14
C SER A 25 22.84 17.95 9.22
N ARG A 26 23.60 17.26 8.32
CA ARG A 26 24.37 17.93 7.29
C ARG A 26 23.47 18.67 6.31
N PRO A 27 23.91 19.79 5.71
CA PRO A 27 23.14 20.44 4.65
C PRO A 27 22.83 19.48 3.50
N ILE A 28 21.56 19.43 3.10
CA ILE A 28 21.06 18.62 1.98
C ILE A 28 20.23 19.51 1.07
N ASN A 29 20.53 19.48 -0.23
CA ASN A 29 19.75 20.16 -1.22
C ASN A 29 18.48 19.34 -1.55
N LYS A 30 17.31 19.92 -1.24
CA LYS A 30 16.00 19.26 -1.45
C LYS A 30 15.70 18.98 -2.92
N ASP A 31 16.29 19.73 -3.83
CA ASP A 31 16.02 19.65 -5.27
C ASP A 31 16.94 18.69 -6.01
N THR A 32 18.11 18.35 -5.45
CA THR A 32 19.13 17.55 -6.16
C THR A 32 19.66 16.35 -5.36
N GLU A 33 19.53 16.34 -4.02
CA GLU A 33 20.17 15.33 -3.17
C GLU A 33 19.18 14.49 -2.35
N LEU A 34 18.11 15.09 -1.83
CA LEU A 34 17.22 14.44 -0.86
C LEU A 34 16.62 13.13 -1.41
N HIS A 35 15.87 13.20 -2.51
CA HIS A 35 15.24 12.02 -3.08
C HIS A 35 16.24 10.98 -3.61
N PRO A 36 17.30 11.35 -4.35
CA PRO A 36 18.33 10.39 -4.76
C PRO A 36 18.95 9.64 -3.59
N LEU A 37 19.25 10.33 -2.48
CA LEU A 37 19.82 9.71 -1.29
C LEU A 37 18.87 8.66 -0.70
N VAL A 38 17.60 9.01 -0.48
CA VAL A 38 16.64 8.11 0.15
C VAL A 38 16.29 6.94 -0.78
N ARG A 39 16.27 7.15 -2.10
CA ARG A 39 15.96 6.10 -3.09
C ARG A 39 16.95 4.94 -3.04
N TRP A 40 18.20 5.17 -2.67
CA TRP A 40 19.21 4.13 -2.56
C TRP A 40 18.83 3.03 -1.58
N GLN A 41 18.16 3.32 -0.46
CA GLN A 41 17.75 2.26 0.46
C GLN A 41 16.77 1.26 -0.18
N PHE A 42 15.91 1.72 -1.10
CA PHE A 42 14.98 0.85 -1.82
C PHE A 42 15.64 0.08 -2.97
N ARG A 43 16.82 0.51 -3.40
CA ARG A 43 17.57 -0.12 -4.52
C ARG A 43 18.76 -0.96 -4.05
N GLY A 44 19.21 -0.78 -2.81
CA GLY A 44 20.44 -1.38 -2.32
C GLY A 44 20.39 -2.01 -0.94
N LEU A 45 19.26 -1.96 -0.22
CA LEU A 45 19.12 -2.57 1.11
C LEU A 45 17.97 -3.57 1.14
N ASP A 46 18.12 -4.60 1.95
CA ASP A 46 17.02 -5.48 2.31
C ASP A 46 15.92 -4.73 3.07
N GLU A 47 14.68 -5.21 3.00
CA GLU A 47 13.53 -4.50 3.55
C GLU A 47 13.67 -4.20 5.05
N ASN A 48 14.21 -5.12 5.84
CA ASN A 48 14.39 -4.99 7.28
C ASN A 48 15.43 -3.92 7.69
N GLU A 49 16.32 -3.52 6.77
CA GLU A 49 17.35 -2.51 6.97
C GLU A 49 16.87 -1.09 6.64
N ARG A 50 15.73 -0.97 5.95
CA ARG A 50 15.16 0.31 5.54
C ARG A 50 14.55 1.04 6.72
N THR A 51 14.69 2.38 6.71
CA THR A 51 14.29 3.28 7.79
C THR A 51 13.61 4.54 7.24
N GLY A 52 12.92 5.28 8.11
CA GLY A 52 12.56 6.66 7.85
C GLY A 52 13.77 7.61 7.88
N PHE A 53 13.60 8.78 7.30
CA PHE A 53 14.60 9.87 7.33
C PHE A 53 13.96 11.15 7.83
N LEU A 54 14.69 11.89 8.67
CA LEU A 54 14.39 13.27 9.06
C LEU A 54 15.55 14.17 8.71
N PHE A 55 15.35 15.05 7.74
CA PHE A 55 16.32 16.05 7.31
C PHE A 55 16.12 17.36 8.08
N GLU A 56 17.15 17.82 8.75
CA GLU A 56 17.08 18.94 9.68
C GLU A 56 17.66 20.24 9.10
N ASN A 57 18.50 20.16 8.09
CA ASN A 57 19.19 21.31 7.49
C ASN A 57 19.02 21.26 5.96
N LEU A 58 18.06 22.00 5.46
CA LEU A 58 17.68 21.95 4.05
C LEU A 58 18.07 23.20 3.30
N THR A 59 18.60 22.99 2.10
CA THR A 59 18.86 24.03 1.11
C THR A 59 18.10 23.73 -0.18
N GLY A 60 17.91 24.74 -1.01
CA GLY A 60 17.36 24.62 -2.36
C GLY A 60 18.33 25.09 -3.40
N LEU A 61 17.95 24.96 -4.67
CA LEU A 61 18.64 25.61 -5.77
C LEU A 61 18.76 27.12 -5.51
N LYS A 62 19.80 27.77 -6.03
CA LYS A 62 20.10 29.20 -5.83
C LYS A 62 20.43 29.57 -4.37
N GLY A 63 20.81 28.60 -3.54
CA GLY A 63 21.28 28.85 -2.17
C GLY A 63 20.21 29.20 -1.14
N LEU A 64 18.93 28.94 -1.45
CA LEU A 64 17.84 29.10 -0.49
C LEU A 64 18.07 28.19 0.73
N LYS A 65 17.72 28.68 1.91
CA LYS A 65 17.73 27.92 3.17
C LYS A 65 16.32 27.88 3.75
N TYR A 66 16.00 26.76 4.39
CA TYR A 66 14.68 26.53 4.97
C TYR A 66 14.77 26.29 6.47
N ASN A 67 13.81 26.82 7.22
CA ASN A 67 13.68 26.56 8.66
C ASN A 67 12.87 25.29 8.94
N ALA A 68 12.02 24.89 8.01
CA ALA A 68 11.24 23.66 8.11
C ALA A 68 12.12 22.43 7.81
N ARG A 69 11.78 21.31 8.43
CA ARG A 69 12.41 19.99 8.22
C ARG A 69 11.63 19.18 7.21
N VAL A 70 12.23 18.12 6.67
CA VAL A 70 11.53 17.13 5.83
C VAL A 70 11.64 15.75 6.44
N ALA A 71 10.50 15.06 6.57
CA ALA A 71 10.44 13.65 6.94
C ALA A 71 9.92 12.83 5.77
N THR A 72 10.65 11.77 5.38
CA THR A 72 10.28 10.90 4.27
C THR A 72 10.59 9.43 4.60
N SER A 73 9.96 8.50 3.91
CA SER A 73 10.04 7.05 4.18
C SER A 73 9.61 6.66 5.60
N ILE A 74 8.90 7.52 6.29
CA ILE A 74 8.52 7.32 7.69
C ILE A 74 7.25 6.46 7.87
N MET A 75 6.45 6.30 6.82
CA MET A 75 5.19 5.54 6.93
C MET A 75 5.34 4.09 6.49
N ALA A 76 6.18 3.80 5.49
CA ALA A 76 6.28 2.48 4.89
C ALA A 76 7.64 2.22 4.20
N ALA A 77 8.76 2.59 4.83
CA ALA A 77 10.07 2.14 4.38
C ALA A 77 10.15 0.61 4.35
N SER A 78 9.45 -0.04 5.27
CA SER A 78 9.30 -1.49 5.39
C SER A 78 7.96 -1.85 6.03
N ARG A 79 7.57 -3.14 5.95
CA ARG A 79 6.40 -3.69 6.66
C ARG A 79 6.50 -3.46 8.18
N GLU A 80 7.71 -3.49 8.75
CA GLU A 80 7.93 -3.22 10.17
C GLU A 80 7.64 -1.75 10.53
N VAL A 81 8.12 -0.78 9.72
CA VAL A 81 7.83 0.65 9.93
C VAL A 81 6.32 0.91 9.83
N TYR A 82 5.65 0.30 8.85
CA TYR A 82 4.19 0.40 8.73
C TYR A 82 3.46 -0.17 9.95
N ALA A 83 3.85 -1.34 10.42
CA ALA A 83 3.26 -1.97 11.61
C ALA A 83 3.40 -1.10 12.87
N LYS A 84 4.54 -0.41 13.03
CA LYS A 84 4.73 0.57 14.12
C LYS A 84 3.71 1.71 14.02
N GLY A 85 3.48 2.25 12.83
CA GLY A 85 2.44 3.26 12.61
C GLY A 85 1.02 2.79 12.97
N MET A 86 0.75 1.49 12.91
CA MET A 86 -0.51 0.88 13.35
C MET A 86 -0.50 0.41 14.82
N GLN A 87 0.62 0.52 15.53
CA GLN A 87 0.85 -0.06 16.87
C GLN A 87 0.47 -1.54 16.93
N CYS A 88 0.98 -2.33 15.99
CA CYS A 88 0.80 -3.79 15.93
C CYS A 88 2.08 -4.47 15.44
N LYS A 89 2.10 -5.81 15.46
CA LYS A 89 3.15 -6.59 14.84
C LYS A 89 2.94 -6.69 13.32
N PRO A 90 4.00 -6.93 12.51
CA PRO A 90 3.89 -7.06 11.06
C PRO A 90 2.85 -8.10 10.58
N GLU A 91 2.73 -9.21 11.30
CA GLU A 91 1.75 -10.27 11.01
C GLU A 91 0.30 -9.91 11.38
N GLU A 92 0.09 -8.86 12.18
CA GLU A 92 -1.22 -8.42 12.66
C GLU A 92 -1.83 -7.31 11.78
N ILE A 93 -1.10 -6.79 10.78
CA ILE A 93 -1.53 -5.65 9.95
C ILE A 93 -2.93 -5.87 9.34
N GLN A 94 -3.17 -7.03 8.73
CA GLN A 94 -4.45 -7.33 8.08
C GLN A 94 -5.60 -7.40 9.09
N GLN A 95 -5.36 -8.04 10.24
CA GLN A 95 -6.35 -8.09 11.32
C GLN A 95 -6.66 -6.68 11.85
N ARG A 96 -5.62 -5.85 11.99
CA ARG A 96 -5.75 -4.47 12.48
C ARG A 96 -6.59 -3.60 11.53
N TRP A 97 -6.43 -3.78 10.21
CA TRP A 97 -7.29 -3.15 9.22
C TRP A 97 -8.74 -3.62 9.32
N MET A 98 -8.98 -4.93 9.43
CA MET A 98 -10.34 -5.46 9.59
C MET A 98 -11.03 -4.92 10.86
N GLU A 99 -10.29 -4.83 11.98
CA GLU A 99 -10.79 -4.23 13.22
C GLU A 99 -11.16 -2.76 13.04
N ALA A 100 -10.34 -1.98 12.34
CA ALA A 100 -10.57 -0.56 12.07
C ALA A 100 -11.82 -0.32 11.22
N TYR A 101 -12.04 -1.12 10.18
CA TYR A 101 -13.25 -1.04 9.36
C TYR A 101 -14.52 -1.43 10.11
N ARG A 102 -14.44 -2.37 11.04
CA ARG A 102 -15.59 -2.81 11.84
C ARG A 102 -15.93 -1.87 12.98
N ASN A 103 -14.94 -1.14 13.47
CA ASN A 103 -15.05 -0.26 14.63
C ASN A 103 -14.52 1.14 14.31
N PRO A 104 -15.09 1.83 13.28
CA PRO A 104 -14.71 3.21 12.99
C PRO A 104 -15.05 4.10 14.19
N ARG A 105 -14.30 5.18 14.37
CA ARG A 105 -14.51 6.15 15.44
C ARG A 105 -14.58 7.54 14.85
N GLU A 106 -15.74 8.15 14.96
CA GLU A 106 -15.98 9.50 14.45
C GLU A 106 -14.98 10.52 15.03
N PRO A 107 -14.49 11.46 14.19
CA PRO A 107 -13.59 12.50 14.66
C PRO A 107 -14.22 13.37 15.74
N LYS A 108 -13.38 13.92 16.62
CA LYS A 108 -13.79 14.80 17.72
C LYS A 108 -13.37 16.22 17.41
N LEU A 109 -14.36 17.12 17.25
CA LEU A 109 -14.09 18.55 17.09
C LEU A 109 -13.56 19.15 18.39
N VAL A 110 -12.41 19.84 18.31
CA VAL A 110 -11.79 20.60 19.38
C VAL A 110 -11.70 22.09 19.00
N LYS A 111 -11.54 22.97 20.00
CA LYS A 111 -11.54 24.42 19.77
C LYS A 111 -10.32 24.92 18.99
N THR A 112 -9.15 24.34 19.27
CA THR A 112 -7.87 24.67 18.63
C THR A 112 -6.91 23.50 18.72
N GLY A 113 -5.78 23.57 18.02
CA GLY A 113 -4.73 22.57 18.06
C GLY A 113 -3.39 23.13 17.58
N PRO A 114 -2.30 22.35 17.69
CA PRO A 114 -0.96 22.79 17.31
C PRO A 114 -0.86 23.31 15.86
N VAL A 115 -1.67 22.80 14.94
CA VAL A 115 -1.70 23.25 13.54
C VAL A 115 -2.11 24.73 13.38
N LYS A 116 -2.64 25.35 14.43
CA LYS A 116 -3.04 26.76 14.45
C LYS A 116 -2.01 27.67 15.16
N GLU A 117 -0.79 27.21 15.39
CA GLU A 117 0.27 28.02 16.02
C GLU A 117 0.70 29.20 15.15
N GLU A 118 0.73 29.03 13.83
CA GLU A 118 0.97 30.06 12.82
C GLU A 118 -0.19 30.06 11.81
N VAL A 119 -0.69 31.25 11.44
CA VAL A 119 -1.87 31.42 10.57
C VAL A 119 -1.58 32.50 9.54
N HIS A 120 -1.54 32.12 8.26
CA HIS A 120 -1.29 32.99 7.12
C HIS A 120 -2.48 33.00 6.20
N LEU A 121 -3.21 34.10 6.14
CA LEU A 121 -4.39 34.26 5.28
C LEU A 121 -4.57 35.71 4.84
N GLY A 122 -5.35 35.96 3.80
CA GLY A 122 -5.59 37.31 3.26
C GLY A 122 -4.27 37.97 2.84
N ASP A 123 -4.05 39.20 3.26
CA ASP A 123 -2.83 39.97 2.95
C ASP A 123 -1.55 39.34 3.51
N LYS A 124 -1.67 38.50 4.54
CA LYS A 124 -0.55 37.80 5.16
C LYS A 124 -0.21 36.47 4.51
N LEU A 125 -0.99 35.98 3.55
CA LEU A 125 -0.77 34.69 2.93
C LEU A 125 0.63 34.54 2.33
N LEU A 126 1.17 35.61 1.76
CA LEU A 126 2.48 35.62 1.12
C LEU A 126 3.57 36.32 1.96
N GLU A 127 3.29 36.66 3.21
CA GLU A 127 4.24 37.38 4.09
C GLU A 127 5.58 36.65 4.22
N HIS A 128 5.55 35.30 4.24
CA HIS A 128 6.73 34.43 4.29
C HIS A 128 6.96 33.66 2.97
N GLY A 129 6.35 34.11 1.86
CA GLY A 129 6.49 33.48 0.55
C GLY A 129 5.44 32.39 0.24
N GLY A 130 4.44 32.19 1.11
CA GLY A 130 3.42 31.16 0.91
C GLY A 130 4.02 29.76 0.88
N LEU A 131 3.79 29.01 -0.19
CA LEU A 131 4.35 27.65 -0.35
C LEU A 131 5.88 27.64 -0.49
N ASP A 132 6.50 28.74 -0.91
CA ASP A 132 7.96 28.86 -1.03
C ASP A 132 8.67 28.86 0.33
N GLU A 133 7.96 29.06 1.43
CA GLU A 133 8.48 28.92 2.80
C GLU A 133 8.89 27.48 3.11
N PHE A 134 8.25 26.49 2.46
CA PHE A 134 8.45 25.08 2.77
C PHE A 134 9.45 24.41 1.81
N PRO A 135 10.26 23.47 2.32
CA PRO A 135 11.23 22.73 1.51
C PRO A 135 10.59 21.59 0.71
N ILE A 136 9.67 21.92 -0.18
CA ILE A 136 8.99 20.96 -1.05
C ILE A 136 10.00 20.30 -1.99
N PRO A 137 10.25 18.98 -1.94
CA PRO A 137 11.31 18.36 -2.70
C PRO A 137 10.97 18.21 -4.19
N MET A 138 12.01 18.13 -5.04
CA MET A 138 11.90 17.56 -6.38
C MET A 138 11.81 16.04 -6.26
N ALA A 139 10.70 15.46 -6.69
CA ALA A 139 10.44 14.04 -6.48
C ALA A 139 11.25 13.14 -7.42
N THR A 140 11.29 13.41 -8.73
CA THR A 140 12.08 12.62 -9.69
C THR A 140 13.05 13.52 -10.43
N ASN A 141 14.22 13.69 -9.83
CA ASN A 141 15.25 14.63 -10.28
C ASN A 141 15.67 14.37 -11.74
N GLY A 142 15.67 15.43 -12.55
CA GLY A 142 16.01 15.38 -13.97
C GLY A 142 14.87 14.93 -14.90
N LEU A 143 13.71 14.52 -14.37
CA LEU A 143 12.53 14.14 -15.16
C LEU A 143 11.31 15.02 -14.86
N GLU A 144 11.25 15.65 -13.69
CA GLU A 144 10.17 16.56 -13.28
C GLU A 144 10.62 18.01 -13.37
N CYS A 145 9.70 18.91 -13.67
CA CYS A 145 10.00 20.32 -13.90
C CYS A 145 9.79 21.23 -12.67
N LEU A 146 9.05 20.77 -11.66
CA LEU A 146 8.70 21.53 -10.46
C LEU A 146 8.71 20.63 -9.21
N PRO A 147 8.91 21.22 -8.01
CA PRO A 147 8.74 20.52 -6.75
C PRO A 147 7.33 19.91 -6.63
N ARG A 148 7.22 18.80 -5.89
CA ARG A 148 6.00 18.01 -5.83
C ARG A 148 5.56 17.72 -4.41
N LEU A 149 4.28 17.93 -4.14
CA LEU A 149 3.59 17.49 -2.94
C LEU A 149 3.25 16.01 -3.12
N THR A 150 3.87 15.12 -2.33
CA THR A 150 3.74 13.66 -2.48
C THR A 150 2.96 13.00 -1.34
N ALA A 151 3.18 13.41 -0.09
CA ALA A 151 2.54 12.85 1.11
C ALA A 151 1.35 13.68 1.61
N VAL A 152 0.73 14.44 0.72
CA VAL A 152 -0.41 15.28 1.05
C VAL A 152 -1.68 14.46 1.11
N SER A 153 -2.41 14.56 2.22
CA SER A 153 -3.78 14.06 2.32
C SER A 153 -4.76 15.20 2.05
N TRP A 154 -5.51 15.06 0.95
CA TRP A 154 -6.52 16.02 0.55
C TRP A 154 -7.83 15.73 1.27
N HIS A 155 -8.31 16.68 2.02
CA HIS A 155 -9.61 16.67 2.67
C HIS A 155 -10.60 17.45 1.81
N THR A 156 -11.68 16.80 1.43
CA THR A 156 -12.78 17.43 0.67
C THR A 156 -14.11 16.95 1.23
N LYS A 157 -15.15 17.79 1.16
CA LYS A 157 -16.48 17.48 1.71
C LYS A 157 -17.46 17.23 0.56
N ASP A 158 -18.16 16.09 0.60
CA ASP A 158 -19.24 15.82 -0.35
C ASP A 158 -20.40 16.79 -0.14
N ILE A 159 -20.75 17.51 -1.19
CA ILE A 159 -21.75 18.61 -1.15
C ILE A 159 -23.19 18.11 -0.89
N ASP A 160 -23.47 16.81 -1.12
CA ASP A 160 -24.78 16.23 -0.89
C ASP A 160 -24.90 15.60 0.50
N SER A 161 -23.89 14.81 0.89
CA SER A 161 -23.91 14.06 2.15
C SER A 161 -23.19 14.73 3.31
N GLY A 162 -22.30 15.69 3.03
CA GLY A 162 -21.44 16.32 4.04
C GLY A 162 -20.28 15.43 4.52
N VAL A 163 -20.14 14.21 4.00
CA VAL A 163 -19.07 13.28 4.40
C VAL A 163 -17.72 13.81 3.90
N ILE A 164 -16.74 13.86 4.80
CA ILE A 164 -15.36 14.22 4.46
C ILE A 164 -14.64 13.02 3.87
N ASN A 165 -14.11 13.21 2.65
CA ASN A 165 -13.19 12.29 1.99
C ASN A 165 -11.75 12.70 2.28
N VAL A 166 -10.88 11.75 2.52
CA VAL A 166 -9.44 11.95 2.71
C VAL A 166 -8.66 11.06 1.77
N GLY A 167 -7.97 11.66 0.78
CA GLY A 167 -7.22 10.90 -0.21
C GLY A 167 -5.86 11.51 -0.54
N THR A 168 -4.87 10.68 -0.85
CA THR A 168 -3.54 11.13 -1.29
C THR A 168 -3.51 11.30 -2.81
N TYR A 169 -3.34 12.54 -3.25
CA TYR A 169 -3.18 12.92 -4.65
C TYR A 169 -1.96 13.83 -4.79
N ASN A 170 -1.07 13.49 -5.71
CA ASN A 170 0.14 14.29 -5.95
C ASN A 170 -0.23 15.65 -6.57
N GLY A 171 0.59 16.67 -6.32
CA GLY A 171 0.45 17.99 -6.93
C GLY A 171 1.80 18.63 -7.20
N LEU A 172 1.92 19.39 -8.28
CA LEU A 172 3.07 20.27 -8.54
C LEU A 172 2.89 21.58 -7.79
N GLN A 173 3.97 22.14 -7.25
CA GLN A 173 4.00 23.51 -6.77
C GLN A 173 4.06 24.46 -7.98
N LEU A 174 2.92 25.04 -8.36
CA LEU A 174 2.80 25.94 -9.51
C LEU A 174 3.12 27.40 -9.20
N GLY A 175 3.34 27.70 -7.92
CA GLY A 175 3.66 29.05 -7.42
C GLY A 175 3.45 29.16 -5.93
N PRO A 176 3.67 30.35 -5.35
CA PRO A 176 3.60 30.57 -3.90
C PRO A 176 2.19 30.36 -3.29
N ALA A 177 1.14 30.48 -4.09
CA ALA A 177 -0.26 30.30 -3.67
C ALA A 177 -1.04 29.34 -4.60
N LYS A 178 -0.34 28.45 -5.29
CA LYS A 178 -0.99 27.57 -6.27
C LYS A 178 -0.29 26.22 -6.39
N THR A 179 -1.09 25.15 -6.44
CA THR A 179 -0.60 23.80 -6.76
C THR A 179 -1.49 23.14 -7.81
N SER A 180 -1.04 22.09 -8.46
CA SER A 180 -1.95 21.16 -9.10
C SER A 180 -2.51 20.15 -8.09
N CYS A 181 -3.66 19.54 -8.42
CA CYS A 181 -4.22 18.40 -7.70
C CYS A 181 -4.54 17.31 -8.70
N ARG A 182 -3.73 16.25 -8.72
CA ARG A 182 -3.85 15.18 -9.70
C ARG A 182 -4.91 14.16 -9.28
N MET A 183 -6.16 14.41 -9.62
CA MET A 183 -7.28 13.53 -9.30
C MET A 183 -7.32 12.33 -10.25
N GLY A 184 -7.34 11.12 -9.70
CA GLY A 184 -7.56 9.90 -10.50
C GLY A 184 -9.04 9.77 -10.92
N GLN A 185 -9.30 9.26 -12.11
CA GLN A 185 -10.67 9.13 -12.67
C GLN A 185 -11.63 8.27 -11.82
N THR A 186 -11.10 7.39 -10.98
CA THR A 186 -11.86 6.50 -10.08
C THR A 186 -11.79 6.94 -8.62
N SER A 187 -11.30 8.15 -8.33
CA SER A 187 -11.16 8.67 -6.96
C SER A 187 -12.44 9.35 -6.47
N HIS A 188 -12.61 9.39 -5.16
CA HIS A 188 -13.76 10.07 -4.56
C HIS A 188 -13.74 11.58 -4.81
N ILE A 189 -12.56 12.20 -4.76
CA ILE A 189 -12.40 13.64 -4.98
C ILE A 189 -12.87 14.07 -6.39
N ILE A 190 -12.61 13.28 -7.44
CA ILE A 190 -13.09 13.62 -8.78
C ILE A 190 -14.61 13.54 -8.88
N THR A 191 -15.24 12.59 -8.17
CA THR A 191 -16.70 12.51 -8.07
C THR A 191 -17.28 13.77 -7.42
N GLN A 192 -16.68 14.21 -6.31
CA GLN A 192 -17.08 15.46 -5.62
C GLN A 192 -16.83 16.69 -6.50
N TRP A 193 -15.70 16.74 -7.22
CA TRP A 193 -15.40 17.83 -8.16
C TRP A 193 -16.44 17.92 -9.28
N HIS A 194 -16.87 16.78 -9.85
CA HIS A 194 -17.94 16.77 -10.85
C HIS A 194 -19.30 17.24 -10.30
N LYS A 195 -19.64 16.88 -9.07
CA LYS A 195 -20.85 17.40 -8.41
C LYS A 195 -20.81 18.93 -8.25
N CYS A 196 -19.66 19.48 -7.86
CA CYS A 196 -19.45 20.92 -7.78
C CYS A 196 -19.52 21.58 -9.16
N LYS A 197 -18.90 20.97 -10.19
CA LYS A 197 -18.95 21.44 -11.58
C LYS A 197 -20.38 21.55 -12.11
N GLN A 198 -21.23 20.56 -11.86
CA GLN A 198 -22.63 20.58 -12.24
C GLN A 198 -23.41 21.76 -11.60
N ARG A 199 -22.94 22.27 -10.48
CA ARG A 199 -23.53 23.40 -9.75
C ARG A 199 -22.85 24.74 -10.03
N GLY A 200 -21.80 24.76 -10.86
CA GLY A 200 -21.04 25.96 -11.18
C GLY A 200 -20.28 26.57 -10.01
N ILE A 201 -19.87 25.77 -9.04
CA ILE A 201 -19.13 26.20 -7.85
C ILE A 201 -17.77 25.49 -7.76
N PRO A 202 -16.75 26.10 -7.12
CA PRO A 202 -15.47 25.42 -6.86
C PRO A 202 -15.65 24.32 -5.81
N LEU A 203 -14.75 23.31 -5.85
CA LEU A 203 -14.61 22.34 -4.77
C LEU A 203 -13.69 22.91 -3.69
N HIS A 204 -14.19 23.11 -2.48
CA HIS A 204 -13.35 23.46 -1.34
C HIS A 204 -12.48 22.26 -0.93
N ALA A 205 -11.22 22.52 -0.63
CA ALA A 205 -10.26 21.49 -0.25
C ALA A 205 -9.26 22.00 0.79
N ALA A 206 -8.78 21.10 1.63
CA ALA A 206 -7.63 21.32 2.49
C ALA A 206 -6.58 20.25 2.23
N ALA A 207 -5.37 20.68 1.92
CA ALA A 207 -4.21 19.81 1.76
C ALA A 207 -3.46 19.73 3.11
N VAL A 208 -3.44 18.54 3.72
CA VAL A 208 -2.92 18.30 5.06
C VAL A 208 -1.63 17.48 4.97
N LEU A 209 -0.59 17.93 5.66
CA LEU A 209 0.72 17.27 5.74
C LEU A 209 1.13 17.02 7.19
N GLY A 210 1.79 15.89 7.42
CA GLY A 210 2.34 15.57 8.73
C GLY A 210 1.30 15.27 9.81
N GLY A 211 0.20 14.64 9.44
CA GLY A 211 -0.79 14.11 10.38
C GLY A 211 -0.34 12.83 11.08
N LEU A 212 -1.20 12.29 11.92
CA LEU A 212 -1.02 10.97 12.55
C LEU A 212 -0.79 9.87 11.50
N PRO A 213 0.02 8.83 11.78
CA PRO A 213 0.24 7.73 10.84
C PRO A 213 -1.06 7.10 10.31
N ALA A 214 -2.07 6.92 11.17
CA ALA A 214 -3.36 6.39 10.77
C ALA A 214 -4.02 7.20 9.63
N ILE A 215 -3.87 8.53 9.61
CA ILE A 215 -4.43 9.40 8.56
C ILE A 215 -3.70 9.14 7.23
N SER A 216 -2.36 9.05 7.26
CA SER A 216 -1.56 8.73 6.08
C SER A 216 -1.90 7.36 5.50
N MET A 217 -2.20 6.37 6.35
CA MET A 217 -2.58 5.02 5.94
C MET A 217 -3.96 4.98 5.27
N VAL A 218 -4.96 5.62 5.86
CA VAL A 218 -6.31 5.63 5.28
C VAL A 218 -6.39 6.50 4.01
N SER A 219 -5.57 7.55 3.89
CA SER A 219 -5.57 8.43 2.71
C SER A 219 -5.11 7.75 1.42
N VAL A 220 -4.39 6.64 1.52
CA VAL A 220 -3.98 5.80 0.38
C VAL A 220 -4.85 4.54 0.23
N ALA A 221 -5.73 4.27 1.19
CA ALA A 221 -6.64 3.14 1.17
C ALA A 221 -7.86 3.42 0.27
N LYS A 222 -8.48 2.37 -0.26
CA LYS A 222 -9.74 2.46 -1.02
C LYS A 222 -10.92 2.20 -0.08
N VAL A 223 -11.19 3.16 0.81
CA VAL A 223 -12.35 3.15 1.70
C VAL A 223 -13.64 3.25 0.85
N PRO A 224 -14.74 2.56 1.17
CA PRO A 224 -15.99 2.70 0.45
C PRO A 224 -16.53 4.15 0.45
N TYR A 225 -17.08 4.59 -0.69
CA TYR A 225 -17.69 5.93 -0.77
C TYR A 225 -18.79 6.11 0.27
N GLY A 226 -18.75 7.23 0.99
CA GLY A 226 -19.70 7.51 2.06
C GLY A 226 -19.29 7.05 3.47
N LEU A 227 -18.20 6.29 3.59
CA LEU A 227 -17.54 6.01 4.86
C LEU A 227 -16.39 7.01 5.06
N SER A 228 -16.37 7.70 6.21
CA SER A 228 -15.31 8.65 6.53
C SER A 228 -13.97 7.96 6.75
N GLU A 229 -12.95 8.33 5.98
CA GLU A 229 -11.57 7.89 6.19
C GLU A 229 -11.06 8.30 7.58
N LEU A 230 -11.46 9.47 8.10
CA LEU A 230 -11.08 9.90 9.45
C LEU A 230 -11.67 8.99 10.53
N ALA A 231 -12.89 8.48 10.32
CA ALA A 231 -13.48 7.51 11.24
C ALA A 231 -12.73 6.18 11.22
N VAL A 232 -12.29 5.71 10.04
CA VAL A 232 -11.45 4.51 9.91
C VAL A 232 -10.07 4.73 10.54
N ALA A 233 -9.47 5.94 10.36
CA ALA A 233 -8.24 6.32 11.06
C ALA A 233 -8.41 6.27 12.59
N GLY A 234 -9.53 6.75 13.11
CA GLY A 234 -9.91 6.61 14.51
C GLY A 234 -10.04 5.13 14.95
N GLY A 235 -10.50 4.26 14.05
CA GLY A 235 -10.49 2.80 14.23
C GLY A 235 -9.08 2.23 14.35
N ILE A 236 -8.12 2.66 13.50
CA ILE A 236 -6.69 2.32 13.60
C ILE A 236 -6.11 2.86 14.92
N ALA A 237 -6.35 4.11 15.25
CA ALA A 237 -5.86 4.74 16.48
C ALA A 237 -6.51 4.16 17.75
N ARG A 238 -7.67 3.50 17.64
CA ARG A 238 -8.53 3.07 18.76
C ARG A 238 -9.05 4.22 19.63
N GLU A 239 -9.05 5.43 19.07
CA GLU A 239 -9.57 6.66 19.67
C GLU A 239 -9.99 7.65 18.56
N PRO A 240 -10.91 8.58 18.84
CA PRO A 240 -11.29 9.60 17.89
C PRO A 240 -10.10 10.46 17.45
N ILE A 241 -10.01 10.77 16.16
CA ILE A 241 -9.07 11.77 15.66
C ILE A 241 -9.58 13.16 16.05
N GLU A 242 -8.78 13.94 16.75
CA GLU A 242 -9.11 15.33 17.07
C GLU A 242 -8.98 16.22 15.82
N VAL A 243 -10.01 16.99 15.54
CA VAL A 243 -10.09 17.89 14.38
C VAL A 243 -10.42 19.32 14.81
N VAL A 244 -9.98 20.31 14.03
CA VAL A 244 -10.29 21.74 14.19
C VAL A 244 -10.92 22.26 12.91
N LYS A 245 -11.69 23.34 13.00
CA LYS A 245 -12.24 24.03 11.83
C LYS A 245 -11.12 24.70 11.02
N CYS A 246 -11.27 24.68 9.70
CA CYS A 246 -10.49 25.52 8.79
C CYS A 246 -10.76 27.01 9.02
N GLU A 247 -9.88 27.88 8.53
CA GLU A 247 -9.99 29.33 8.65
C GLU A 247 -10.87 29.95 7.55
N THR A 248 -10.84 29.38 6.36
CA THR A 248 -11.43 30.00 5.15
C THR A 248 -12.52 29.17 4.48
N ILE A 249 -12.64 27.90 4.84
CA ILE A 249 -13.62 26.97 4.25
C ILE A 249 -14.37 26.19 5.33
N ASP A 250 -15.62 25.79 5.04
CA ASP A 250 -16.43 24.97 5.96
C ASP A 250 -15.97 23.50 5.93
N MET A 251 -14.87 23.23 6.64
CA MET A 251 -14.27 21.90 6.74
C MET A 251 -13.54 21.73 8.07
N GLU A 252 -13.42 20.48 8.52
CA GLU A 252 -12.62 20.08 9.67
C GLU A 252 -11.36 19.35 9.18
N VAL A 253 -10.22 19.66 9.83
CA VAL A 253 -8.89 19.07 9.55
C VAL A 253 -8.22 18.60 10.83
N PRO A 254 -7.29 17.64 10.77
CA PRO A 254 -6.59 17.14 11.96
C PRO A 254 -5.92 18.25 12.77
N ALA A 255 -6.25 18.34 14.05
CA ALA A 255 -5.76 19.37 14.97
C ALA A 255 -4.25 19.32 15.22
N HIS A 256 -3.67 18.13 15.09
CA HIS A 256 -2.26 17.82 15.34
C HIS A 256 -1.41 17.65 14.07
N ALA A 257 -1.91 18.07 12.90
CA ALA A 257 -1.12 18.11 11.67
C ALA A 257 0.04 19.11 11.78
N GLU A 258 1.08 18.91 10.99
CA GLU A 258 2.20 19.86 10.91
C GLU A 258 1.82 21.10 10.08
N ILE A 259 1.14 20.89 8.93
CA ILE A 259 0.78 21.93 7.97
C ILE A 259 -0.61 21.63 7.40
N VAL A 260 -1.45 22.66 7.28
CA VAL A 260 -2.72 22.64 6.55
C VAL A 260 -2.75 23.80 5.55
N ILE A 261 -3.02 23.48 4.30
CA ILE A 261 -3.15 24.44 3.20
C ILE A 261 -4.60 24.43 2.76
N GLU A 262 -5.33 25.51 2.98
CA GLU A 262 -6.76 25.64 2.68
C GLU A 262 -6.97 26.39 1.36
N GLY A 263 -8.01 26.02 0.62
CA GLY A 263 -8.35 26.73 -0.61
C GLY A 263 -9.44 26.07 -1.42
N GLU A 264 -9.43 26.32 -2.71
CA GLU A 264 -10.46 25.88 -3.64
C GLU A 264 -9.89 25.35 -4.93
N ILE A 265 -10.62 24.42 -5.54
CA ILE A 265 -10.31 23.81 -6.84
C ILE A 265 -11.39 24.27 -7.82
N PRO A 266 -11.10 25.21 -8.74
CA PRO A 266 -12.03 25.65 -9.78
C PRO A 266 -12.53 24.47 -10.62
N THR A 267 -13.75 24.58 -11.12
CA THR A 267 -14.40 23.54 -11.91
C THR A 267 -14.48 23.87 -13.39
N ASP A 268 -14.05 25.06 -13.77
CA ASP A 268 -14.05 25.62 -15.12
C ASP A 268 -12.64 25.82 -15.71
N TYR A 269 -11.58 25.45 -14.96
CA TYR A 269 -10.21 25.70 -15.36
C TYR A 269 -9.29 24.50 -15.05
N LEU A 270 -8.41 24.16 -16.00
CA LEU A 270 -7.40 23.11 -15.87
C LEU A 270 -6.05 23.63 -16.39
N GLU A 271 -4.94 23.12 -15.85
CA GLU A 271 -3.60 23.42 -16.35
C GLU A 271 -2.87 22.16 -16.81
N LEU A 272 -1.83 22.34 -17.61
CA LEU A 272 -0.97 21.25 -18.04
C LEU A 272 -0.21 20.69 -16.83
N ASP A 273 -0.27 19.37 -16.65
CA ASP A 273 0.52 18.67 -15.65
C ASP A 273 1.88 18.26 -16.20
N GLY A 274 2.92 18.34 -15.39
CA GLY A 274 4.24 17.85 -15.72
C GLY A 274 4.35 16.33 -15.64
N ALA A 275 5.44 15.80 -16.21
CA ALA A 275 5.79 14.39 -16.00
C ALA A 275 6.00 14.07 -14.51
N SER A 276 5.73 12.84 -14.10
CA SER A 276 5.98 12.40 -12.72
C SER A 276 6.34 10.93 -12.63
N GLY A 277 7.27 10.62 -11.74
CA GLY A 277 7.54 9.24 -11.33
C GLY A 277 6.38 8.68 -10.48
N GLU A 278 5.97 7.45 -10.79
CA GLU A 278 4.85 6.79 -10.11
C GLU A 278 5.27 5.47 -9.45
N HIS A 279 4.47 5.04 -8.48
CA HIS A 279 4.69 3.80 -7.73
C HIS A 279 4.65 2.52 -8.60
N THR A 280 4.17 2.63 -9.83
CA THR A 280 4.18 1.54 -10.83
C THR A 280 5.53 1.35 -11.50
N GLY A 281 6.46 2.28 -11.31
CA GLY A 281 7.83 2.18 -11.80
C GLY A 281 8.14 3.02 -13.05
N TYR A 282 7.11 3.63 -13.65
CA TYR A 282 7.28 4.47 -14.84
C TYR A 282 7.03 5.94 -14.56
N THR A 283 7.60 6.79 -15.36
CA THR A 283 7.25 8.21 -15.45
C THR A 283 5.99 8.36 -16.27
N ILE A 284 4.98 8.99 -15.69
CA ILE A 284 3.69 9.22 -16.36
C ILE A 284 3.67 10.63 -16.94
N ILE A 285 3.29 10.72 -18.20
CA ILE A 285 3.03 11.96 -18.91
C ILE A 285 1.52 12.15 -18.94
N ARG A 286 1.04 13.29 -18.43
CA ARG A 286 -0.38 13.61 -18.39
C ARG A 286 -0.67 14.91 -19.15
N ASN A 287 -1.94 15.13 -19.47
CA ASN A 287 -2.36 16.32 -20.21
C ASN A 287 -2.79 17.44 -19.23
N LEU A 288 -4.07 17.56 -18.95
CA LEU A 288 -4.62 18.60 -18.10
C LEU A 288 -5.07 18.06 -16.75
N VAL A 289 -4.84 18.84 -15.69
CA VAL A 289 -5.21 18.51 -14.32
C VAL A 289 -5.87 19.70 -13.62
N GLN A 290 -6.56 19.41 -12.53
CA GLN A 290 -7.16 20.40 -11.67
C GLN A 290 -6.09 21.24 -10.97
N VAL A 291 -6.41 22.49 -10.73
CA VAL A 291 -5.56 23.46 -10.03
C VAL A 291 -6.17 23.76 -8.68
N PHE A 292 -5.34 23.87 -7.67
CA PHE A 292 -5.74 24.26 -6.32
C PHE A 292 -5.21 25.67 -6.03
N GLN A 293 -6.11 26.57 -5.70
CA GLN A 293 -5.83 27.97 -5.34
C GLN A 293 -5.82 28.10 -3.82
N VAL A 294 -4.65 28.45 -3.26
CA VAL A 294 -4.43 28.57 -1.82
C VAL A 294 -5.08 29.85 -1.29
N LYS A 295 -5.82 29.75 -0.20
CA LYS A 295 -6.46 30.87 0.50
C LYS A 295 -5.90 31.11 1.91
N ALA A 296 -5.45 30.04 2.58
CA ALA A 296 -4.77 30.11 3.87
C ALA A 296 -3.77 28.99 4.04
N ILE A 297 -2.74 29.24 4.85
CA ILE A 297 -1.78 28.23 5.32
C ILE A 297 -1.74 28.34 6.83
N THR A 298 -1.96 27.24 7.53
CA THR A 298 -1.77 27.14 8.97
C THR A 298 -0.76 26.04 9.27
N HIS A 299 0.12 26.26 10.24
CA HIS A 299 1.16 25.29 10.56
C HIS A 299 1.68 25.41 11.99
N ARG A 300 2.36 24.37 12.43
CA ARG A 300 3.11 24.38 13.69
C ARG A 300 4.37 25.23 13.57
N LYS A 301 4.87 25.72 14.68
CA LYS A 301 6.20 26.30 14.74
C LYS A 301 7.27 25.24 14.40
N ASN A 302 8.25 25.62 13.56
CA ASN A 302 9.28 24.73 13.02
C ASN A 302 8.67 23.46 12.42
N PRO A 303 7.82 23.57 11.39
CA PRO A 303 7.03 22.47 10.88
C PRO A 303 7.90 21.39 10.23
N ILE A 304 7.33 20.20 10.12
CA ILE A 304 7.91 19.08 9.40
C ILE A 304 7.10 18.89 8.12
N TRP A 305 7.75 19.08 6.97
CA TRP A 305 7.18 18.72 5.69
C TRP A 305 7.21 17.19 5.54
N HIS A 306 6.05 16.58 5.43
CA HIS A 306 5.95 15.14 5.18
C HIS A 306 6.02 14.88 3.68
N ASP A 307 6.81 13.88 3.29
CA ASP A 307 7.07 13.53 1.90
C ASP A 307 7.08 12.02 1.69
N TYR A 308 6.70 11.55 0.49
CA TYR A 308 6.74 10.14 0.11
C TYR A 308 7.74 9.88 -1.01
N ILE A 309 8.42 8.76 -0.92
CA ILE A 309 9.22 8.23 -2.03
C ILE A 309 8.33 7.37 -2.94
N SER A 310 8.18 7.81 -4.19
CA SER A 310 7.50 7.07 -5.26
C SER A 310 8.46 6.85 -6.40
N GLN A 311 8.70 5.60 -6.77
CA GLN A 311 9.68 5.21 -7.79
C GLN A 311 9.39 3.82 -8.33
N MET A 312 10.28 3.30 -9.20
CA MET A 312 10.29 1.88 -9.52
C MET A 312 10.28 1.04 -8.24
N PRO A 313 9.34 0.10 -8.09
CA PRO A 313 9.20 -0.73 -6.89
C PRO A 313 10.49 -1.53 -6.56
N PRO A 314 10.76 -1.75 -5.28
CA PRO A 314 9.99 -1.28 -4.13
C PRO A 314 10.17 0.21 -3.87
N SER A 315 9.17 0.84 -3.25
CA SER A 315 9.21 2.21 -2.77
C SER A 315 8.27 2.38 -1.58
N GLU A 316 8.39 3.47 -0.83
CA GLU A 316 7.44 3.75 0.25
C GLU A 316 6.00 3.80 -0.27
N SER A 317 5.79 4.46 -1.41
CA SER A 317 4.49 4.59 -2.04
C SER A 317 3.89 3.24 -2.48
N SER A 318 4.69 2.30 -2.98
CA SER A 318 4.23 0.95 -3.29
C SER A 318 3.94 0.13 -2.03
N THR A 319 4.76 0.27 -0.99
CA THR A 319 4.60 -0.46 0.28
C THR A 319 3.35 -0.02 1.04
N ILE A 320 3.15 1.29 1.23
CA ILE A 320 2.00 1.79 2.00
C ILE A 320 0.67 1.41 1.33
N ARG A 321 0.61 1.48 -0.02
CA ARG A 321 -0.58 1.07 -0.78
C ARG A 321 -0.80 -0.44 -0.76
N GLY A 322 0.26 -1.22 -0.91
CA GLY A 322 0.20 -2.68 -0.87
C GLY A 322 -0.36 -3.19 0.45
N LEU A 323 0.18 -2.72 1.57
CA LEU A 323 -0.24 -3.15 2.91
C LEU A 323 -1.66 -2.70 3.26
N ALA A 324 -2.07 -1.49 2.88
CA ALA A 324 -3.46 -1.07 2.98
C ALA A 324 -4.38 -1.94 2.11
N GLY A 325 -3.95 -2.27 0.88
CA GLY A 325 -4.66 -3.14 -0.05
C GLY A 325 -4.86 -4.56 0.49
N GLU A 326 -3.86 -5.14 1.15
CA GLU A 326 -3.96 -6.45 1.81
C GLU A 326 -5.10 -6.46 2.84
N GLY A 327 -5.11 -5.48 3.75
CA GLY A 327 -6.14 -5.36 4.78
C GLY A 327 -7.54 -5.16 4.21
N MET A 328 -7.67 -4.32 3.19
CA MET A 328 -8.95 -4.09 2.52
C MET A 328 -9.44 -5.32 1.76
N MET A 329 -8.57 -6.00 1.01
CA MET A 329 -8.95 -7.16 0.20
C MET A 329 -9.38 -8.33 1.09
N VAL A 330 -8.64 -8.61 2.18
CA VAL A 330 -9.03 -9.69 3.09
C VAL A 330 -10.35 -9.37 3.80
N ASN A 331 -10.58 -8.11 4.20
CA ASN A 331 -11.86 -7.69 4.76
C ASN A 331 -13.00 -7.88 3.76
N PHE A 332 -12.81 -7.40 2.54
CA PHE A 332 -13.79 -7.50 1.47
C PHE A 332 -14.15 -8.96 1.16
N LEU A 333 -13.17 -9.83 0.94
CA LEU A 333 -13.43 -11.23 0.61
C LEU A 333 -14.10 -11.99 1.76
N LYS A 334 -13.60 -11.83 2.99
CA LYS A 334 -14.13 -12.58 4.15
C LYS A 334 -15.48 -12.07 4.63
N ASN A 335 -15.64 -10.75 4.73
CA ASN A 335 -16.78 -10.14 5.41
C ASN A 335 -17.84 -9.66 4.42
N ASP A 336 -17.46 -8.92 3.39
CA ASP A 336 -18.44 -8.34 2.46
C ASP A 336 -18.91 -9.39 1.45
N CYS A 337 -18.03 -10.28 0.97
CA CYS A 337 -18.36 -11.37 0.05
C CYS A 337 -18.70 -12.70 0.75
N GLY A 338 -18.53 -12.81 2.06
CA GLY A 338 -18.87 -14.00 2.84
C GLY A 338 -18.05 -15.24 2.48
N ILE A 339 -16.73 -15.10 2.23
CA ILE A 339 -15.82 -16.20 1.89
C ILE A 339 -14.85 -16.43 3.07
N PRO A 340 -15.28 -17.10 4.14
CA PRO A 340 -14.46 -17.31 5.34
C PRO A 340 -13.25 -18.20 5.09
N GLU A 341 -13.23 -18.97 3.99
CA GLU A 341 -12.14 -19.85 3.59
C GLU A 341 -10.89 -19.07 3.10
N VAL A 342 -10.99 -17.78 2.83
CA VAL A 342 -9.81 -16.93 2.62
C VAL A 342 -9.07 -16.80 3.94
N LYS A 343 -7.79 -17.17 3.98
CA LYS A 343 -6.95 -17.03 5.17
C LYS A 343 -6.38 -15.63 5.26
N ASP A 344 -5.62 -15.23 4.26
CA ASP A 344 -4.98 -13.93 4.11
C ASP A 344 -4.69 -13.63 2.62
N VAL A 345 -4.20 -12.43 2.36
CA VAL A 345 -3.89 -11.91 1.02
C VAL A 345 -2.54 -11.22 1.04
N ALA A 346 -1.77 -11.32 -0.03
CA ALA A 346 -0.57 -10.53 -0.22
C ALA A 346 -0.60 -9.76 -1.54
N PHE A 347 -0.13 -8.52 -1.51
CA PHE A 347 0.18 -7.73 -2.68
C PHE A 347 1.70 -7.54 -2.80
N HIS A 348 2.26 -7.89 -3.94
CA HIS A 348 3.71 -7.89 -4.11
C HIS A 348 4.26 -6.54 -4.56
N HIS A 349 5.30 -6.06 -3.86
CA HIS A 349 5.96 -4.77 -4.12
C HIS A 349 6.51 -4.67 -5.54
N CYS A 350 7.07 -5.77 -6.10
CA CYS A 350 7.58 -5.80 -7.46
C CYS A 350 6.53 -5.43 -8.52
N ALA A 351 5.24 -5.51 -8.16
CA ALA A 351 4.12 -5.19 -9.03
C ALA A 351 3.51 -3.80 -8.75
N GLY A 352 4.23 -2.89 -8.12
CA GLY A 352 3.80 -1.52 -7.90
C GLY A 352 2.55 -1.38 -7.06
N ALA A 353 2.45 -2.11 -5.97
CA ALA A 353 1.40 -2.20 -4.96
C ALA A 353 0.31 -3.24 -5.25
N TRP A 354 -0.54 -3.08 -6.27
CA TRP A 354 -1.81 -3.83 -6.36
C TRP A 354 -1.94 -4.74 -7.58
N ARG A 355 -0.91 -4.82 -8.43
CA ARG A 355 -1.04 -5.55 -9.71
C ARG A 355 -0.99 -7.07 -9.56
N ILE A 356 -0.24 -7.59 -8.58
CA ILE A 356 -0.21 -9.03 -8.25
C ILE A 356 -0.82 -9.22 -6.88
N CYS A 357 -1.94 -9.94 -6.83
CA CYS A 357 -2.68 -10.32 -5.64
C CYS A 357 -2.59 -11.84 -5.46
N VAL A 358 -2.06 -12.29 -4.34
CA VAL A 358 -2.05 -13.71 -3.98
C VAL A 358 -3.04 -13.94 -2.83
N ILE A 359 -4.00 -14.83 -3.04
CA ILE A 359 -5.03 -15.19 -2.05
C ILE A 359 -4.69 -16.56 -1.50
N ARG A 360 -4.34 -16.64 -0.20
CA ARG A 360 -4.14 -17.91 0.48
C ARG A 360 -5.48 -18.43 1.00
N MET A 361 -5.84 -19.61 0.53
CA MET A 361 -7.05 -20.31 0.97
C MET A 361 -6.75 -21.15 2.22
N GLN A 362 -7.79 -21.46 3.00
CA GLN A 362 -7.68 -22.43 4.09
C GLN A 362 -7.66 -23.86 3.54
N GLY A 363 -6.95 -24.74 4.25
CA GLY A 363 -6.87 -26.14 3.86
C GLY A 363 -5.83 -26.44 2.78
N VAL A 364 -5.56 -27.71 2.60
CA VAL A 364 -4.69 -28.31 1.57
C VAL A 364 -5.13 -29.75 1.34
N GLY A 365 -4.98 -30.27 0.14
CA GLY A 365 -5.41 -31.65 -0.20
C GLY A 365 -6.92 -31.82 0.02
N SER A 366 -7.33 -32.83 0.78
CA SER A 366 -8.73 -33.14 1.08
C SER A 366 -9.44 -32.08 1.95
N GLU A 367 -8.68 -31.28 2.70
CA GLU A 367 -9.22 -30.19 3.54
C GLU A 367 -9.40 -28.88 2.77
N ARG A 368 -8.99 -28.80 1.51
CA ARG A 368 -9.12 -27.58 0.72
C ARG A 368 -10.57 -27.19 0.50
N PRO A 369 -10.87 -25.89 0.34
CA PRO A 369 -12.20 -25.45 -0.06
C PRO A 369 -12.61 -26.05 -1.42
N PRO A 370 -13.90 -26.27 -1.64
CA PRO A 370 -14.39 -26.67 -2.96
C PRO A 370 -13.92 -25.69 -4.05
N ASN A 371 -13.65 -26.20 -5.24
CA ASN A 371 -13.17 -25.40 -6.38
C ASN A 371 -14.03 -24.16 -6.67
N ARG A 372 -15.37 -24.26 -6.50
CA ARG A 372 -16.30 -23.14 -6.67
C ARG A 372 -16.00 -21.98 -5.71
N VAL A 373 -15.55 -22.27 -4.48
CA VAL A 373 -15.20 -21.24 -3.48
C VAL A 373 -13.90 -20.54 -3.84
N VAL A 374 -12.90 -21.29 -4.35
CA VAL A 374 -11.65 -20.71 -4.86
C VAL A 374 -11.94 -19.74 -6.00
N TRP A 375 -12.77 -20.15 -6.98
CA TRP A 375 -13.19 -19.29 -8.10
C TRP A 375 -14.04 -18.10 -7.66
N GLN A 376 -14.87 -18.26 -6.61
CA GLN A 376 -15.60 -17.14 -6.03
C GLN A 376 -14.63 -16.09 -5.46
N ALA A 377 -13.59 -16.50 -4.73
CA ALA A 377 -12.58 -15.58 -4.20
C ALA A 377 -11.79 -14.87 -5.32
N LEU A 378 -11.37 -15.62 -6.35
CA LEU A 378 -10.67 -15.06 -7.52
C LEU A 378 -11.53 -14.01 -8.25
N LEU A 379 -12.78 -14.31 -8.56
CA LEU A 379 -13.69 -13.38 -9.26
C LEU A 379 -14.08 -12.19 -8.39
N ALA A 380 -14.39 -12.42 -7.12
CA ALA A 380 -14.75 -11.36 -6.19
C ALA A 380 -13.61 -10.32 -6.05
N SER A 381 -12.35 -10.76 -6.02
CA SER A 381 -11.21 -9.85 -5.89
C SER A 381 -11.14 -8.79 -7.00
N LEU A 382 -11.62 -9.10 -8.22
CA LEU A 382 -11.67 -8.15 -9.33
C LEU A 382 -12.76 -7.10 -9.18
N SER A 383 -13.83 -7.40 -8.45
CA SER A 383 -14.95 -6.46 -8.28
C SER A 383 -14.66 -5.34 -7.30
N LYS A 384 -13.60 -5.46 -6.49
CA LYS A 384 -13.20 -4.43 -5.52
C LYS A 384 -12.72 -3.13 -6.20
N SER A 385 -12.10 -3.25 -7.37
CA SER A 385 -11.61 -2.10 -8.13
C SER A 385 -11.63 -2.39 -9.64
N THR A 386 -11.80 -1.35 -10.46
CA THR A 386 -11.79 -1.48 -11.92
C THR A 386 -10.38 -1.63 -12.50
N ASP A 387 -9.34 -1.18 -11.81
CA ASP A 387 -7.97 -1.05 -12.31
C ASP A 387 -6.96 -1.99 -11.63
N TRP A 388 -7.36 -2.70 -10.59
CA TRP A 388 -6.53 -3.68 -9.88
C TRP A 388 -7.36 -4.79 -9.23
N PRO A 389 -6.80 -5.98 -8.99
CA PRO A 389 -5.49 -6.47 -9.45
C PRO A 389 -5.47 -6.83 -10.94
N LYS A 390 -4.25 -6.97 -11.53
CA LYS A 390 -4.02 -7.45 -12.90
C LYS A 390 -3.80 -8.96 -12.96
N MET A 391 -3.17 -9.52 -11.93
CA MET A 391 -2.95 -10.94 -11.75
C MET A 391 -3.46 -11.35 -10.37
N VAL A 392 -4.31 -12.37 -10.32
CA VAL A 392 -4.81 -12.93 -9.06
C VAL A 392 -4.48 -14.42 -9.03
N ILE A 393 -3.80 -14.84 -7.99
CA ILE A 393 -3.35 -16.22 -7.80
C ILE A 393 -3.93 -16.75 -6.49
N ALA A 394 -4.71 -17.82 -6.55
CA ALA A 394 -5.13 -18.54 -5.36
C ALA A 394 -4.15 -19.67 -5.05
N VAL A 395 -3.74 -19.79 -3.80
CA VAL A 395 -2.82 -20.83 -3.31
C VAL A 395 -3.38 -21.51 -2.07
N ASP A 396 -2.90 -22.71 -1.79
CA ASP A 396 -3.29 -23.46 -0.60
C ASP A 396 -2.65 -22.90 0.69
N LYS A 397 -3.12 -23.38 1.82
CA LYS A 397 -2.71 -23.00 3.19
C LYS A 397 -1.19 -23.15 3.43
N ASP A 398 -0.54 -24.09 2.79
CA ASP A 398 0.89 -24.41 2.95
C ASP A 398 1.84 -23.47 2.20
N ILE A 399 1.31 -22.60 1.34
CA ILE A 399 2.07 -21.60 0.59
C ILE A 399 2.04 -20.27 1.33
N ASP A 400 3.18 -19.63 1.51
CA ASP A 400 3.25 -18.25 1.97
C ASP A 400 2.92 -17.31 0.80
N PRO A 401 1.80 -16.57 0.85
CA PRO A 401 1.42 -15.68 -0.24
C PRO A 401 2.37 -14.48 -0.38
N GLY A 402 3.18 -14.17 0.63
CA GLY A 402 4.19 -13.12 0.63
C GLY A 402 5.54 -13.56 0.01
N ASP A 403 5.79 -14.86 -0.13
CA ASP A 403 7.00 -15.41 -0.73
C ASP A 403 6.78 -15.81 -2.19
N LEU A 404 7.28 -14.98 -3.12
CA LEU A 404 7.12 -15.24 -4.57
C LEU A 404 7.73 -16.56 -5.02
N GLU A 405 8.82 -17.04 -4.40
CA GLU A 405 9.42 -18.33 -4.76
C GLU A 405 8.44 -19.48 -4.47
N SER A 406 7.81 -19.47 -3.29
CA SER A 406 6.78 -20.45 -2.91
C SER A 406 5.54 -20.34 -3.79
N VAL A 407 5.09 -19.12 -4.11
CA VAL A 407 3.94 -18.89 -4.99
C VAL A 407 4.22 -19.41 -6.40
N PHE A 408 5.37 -19.09 -6.98
CA PHE A 408 5.72 -19.57 -8.32
C PHE A 408 6.01 -21.08 -8.35
N TRP A 409 6.50 -21.67 -7.27
CA TRP A 409 6.54 -23.11 -7.13
C TRP A 409 5.12 -23.72 -7.23
N ALA A 410 4.14 -23.17 -6.50
CA ALA A 410 2.76 -23.63 -6.59
C ALA A 410 2.16 -23.45 -8.00
N VAL A 411 2.42 -22.32 -8.66
CA VAL A 411 2.01 -22.07 -10.05
C VAL A 411 2.66 -23.10 -11.00
N SER A 412 3.91 -23.52 -10.74
CA SER A 412 4.61 -24.46 -11.60
C SER A 412 4.07 -25.90 -11.48
N PHE A 413 3.58 -26.30 -10.30
CA PHE A 413 3.27 -27.70 -10.03
C PHE A 413 1.80 -27.98 -9.64
N ARG A 414 0.99 -26.96 -9.37
CA ARG A 414 -0.42 -27.09 -8.98
C ARG A 414 -1.39 -26.46 -9.97
N TYR A 415 -0.90 -25.82 -11.01
CA TYR A 415 -1.68 -25.06 -11.98
C TYR A 415 -1.47 -25.58 -13.41
N GLN A 416 -2.58 -25.70 -14.17
CA GLN A 416 -2.58 -26.01 -15.59
C GLN A 416 -3.26 -24.87 -16.37
N PRO A 417 -2.53 -24.15 -17.26
CA PRO A 417 -3.02 -22.94 -17.90
C PRO A 417 -4.39 -23.05 -18.56
N HIS A 418 -4.64 -24.15 -19.31
CA HIS A 418 -5.87 -24.35 -20.06
C HIS A 418 -7.11 -24.54 -19.18
N ARG A 419 -6.94 -25.07 -17.97
CA ARG A 419 -8.01 -25.43 -17.04
C ARG A 419 -8.18 -24.40 -15.93
N ASP A 420 -7.06 -23.95 -15.37
CA ASP A 420 -7.00 -23.26 -14.08
C ASP A 420 -6.81 -21.75 -14.24
N SER A 421 -7.00 -21.20 -15.46
CA SER A 421 -6.96 -19.75 -15.69
C SER A 421 -8.20 -19.19 -16.36
N ARG A 422 -8.42 -17.89 -16.16
CA ARG A 422 -9.40 -17.08 -16.91
C ARG A 422 -8.80 -15.71 -17.16
N ILE A 423 -9.00 -15.20 -18.37
CA ILE A 423 -8.65 -13.82 -18.73
C ILE A 423 -9.94 -13.02 -18.76
N ILE A 424 -9.96 -11.93 -17.99
CA ILE A 424 -11.12 -11.03 -17.87
C ILE A 424 -10.74 -9.69 -18.50
N SER A 425 -11.37 -9.35 -19.62
CA SER A 425 -11.21 -8.06 -20.31
C SER A 425 -12.10 -6.97 -19.70
N GLY A 426 -11.97 -5.72 -20.19
CA GLY A 426 -12.80 -4.61 -19.75
C GLY A 426 -12.36 -4.00 -18.42
N ARG A 427 -11.05 -4.08 -18.13
CA ARG A 427 -10.44 -3.45 -16.96
C ARG A 427 -9.93 -2.06 -17.30
N SER A 428 -9.77 -1.20 -16.30
CA SER A 428 -9.09 0.07 -16.46
C SER A 428 -7.57 -0.12 -16.54
N GLY A 429 -6.93 0.62 -17.44
CA GLY A 429 -5.47 0.64 -17.63
C GLY A 429 -4.76 1.78 -16.89
N SER A 430 -5.37 2.40 -15.89
CA SER A 430 -4.78 3.52 -15.15
C SER A 430 -3.35 3.20 -14.68
N LEU A 431 -2.41 4.10 -14.98
CA LEU A 431 -0.97 3.97 -14.67
C LEU A 431 -0.29 2.72 -15.24
N ASP A 432 -0.89 2.04 -16.22
CA ASP A 432 -0.35 0.85 -16.88
C ASP A 432 -0.02 1.15 -18.33
N GLN A 433 1.27 1.37 -18.62
CA GLN A 433 1.73 1.73 -19.96
C GLN A 433 1.63 0.58 -20.97
N SER A 434 1.41 -0.65 -20.53
CA SER A 434 1.20 -1.79 -21.42
C SER A 434 -0.18 -1.80 -22.09
N THR A 435 -1.09 -0.93 -21.67
CA THR A 435 -2.48 -0.89 -22.17
C THR A 435 -2.61 -0.17 -23.50
N ALA A 436 -1.81 0.85 -23.73
CA ALA A 436 -1.74 1.61 -25.00
C ALA A 436 -0.49 2.49 -25.03
N PRO A 437 -0.02 2.91 -26.24
CA PRO A 437 1.02 3.91 -26.37
C PRO A 437 0.65 5.22 -25.67
N TYR A 438 1.65 5.97 -25.18
CA TYR A 438 1.41 7.25 -24.50
C TYR A 438 0.76 8.32 -25.42
N THR A 439 0.84 8.15 -26.73
CA THR A 439 0.20 9.02 -27.73
C THR A 439 -1.32 8.88 -27.80
N VAL A 440 -1.87 7.81 -27.20
CA VAL A 440 -3.32 7.62 -27.07
C VAL A 440 -3.82 8.45 -25.89
N ALA A 441 -4.90 9.20 -26.09
CA ALA A 441 -5.49 10.04 -25.04
C ALA A 441 -5.83 9.24 -23.77
N GLU A 442 -5.61 9.85 -22.59
CA GLU A 442 -5.79 9.17 -21.30
C GLU A 442 -7.18 8.52 -21.11
N PRO A 443 -8.31 9.16 -21.44
CA PRO A 443 -9.62 8.52 -21.30
C PRO A 443 -9.74 7.25 -22.14
N GLU A 444 -9.27 7.24 -23.36
CA GLU A 444 -9.32 6.07 -24.24
C GLU A 444 -8.34 4.99 -23.81
N ARG A 445 -7.17 5.38 -23.32
CA ARG A 445 -6.16 4.46 -22.80
C ARG A 445 -6.59 3.78 -21.51
N SER A 446 -7.18 4.52 -20.57
CA SER A 446 -7.61 4.00 -19.28
C SER A 446 -8.96 3.29 -19.34
N PHE A 447 -9.87 3.77 -20.18
CA PHE A 447 -11.24 3.28 -20.33
C PHE A 447 -11.58 3.15 -21.82
N PRO A 448 -10.98 2.19 -22.55
CA PRO A 448 -11.23 2.04 -23.97
C PRO A 448 -12.72 1.76 -24.23
N THR A 449 -13.27 2.45 -25.20
CA THR A 449 -14.68 2.29 -25.59
C THR A 449 -14.96 0.94 -26.27
N SER A 450 -13.92 0.29 -26.77
CA SER A 450 -13.99 -1.05 -27.36
C SER A 450 -13.24 -2.07 -26.50
N LEU A 451 -13.93 -3.17 -26.16
CA LEU A 451 -13.32 -4.33 -25.52
C LEU A 451 -12.56 -5.22 -26.51
N VAL A 452 -12.67 -4.94 -27.79
CA VAL A 452 -12.02 -5.66 -28.90
C VAL A 452 -11.12 -4.70 -29.64
N GLY A 453 -9.83 -4.90 -29.52
CA GLY A 453 -8.82 -4.05 -30.15
C GLY A 453 -7.44 -4.25 -29.55
N PRO A 454 -6.41 -3.59 -30.08
CA PRO A 454 -5.05 -3.73 -29.60
C PRO A 454 -4.82 -3.05 -28.23
N TYR A 455 -5.76 -2.21 -27.78
CA TYR A 455 -5.65 -1.42 -26.56
C TYR A 455 -6.63 -1.89 -25.49
N GLY A 456 -6.30 -1.59 -24.24
CA GLY A 456 -7.13 -1.89 -23.09
C GLY A 456 -6.42 -2.78 -22.07
N ALA A 457 -7.07 -2.92 -20.92
CA ALA A 457 -6.56 -3.72 -19.82
C ALA A 457 -7.38 -5.00 -19.62
N SER A 458 -6.68 -6.03 -19.19
CA SER A 458 -7.27 -7.29 -18.75
C SER A 458 -6.64 -7.75 -17.45
N ALA A 459 -7.28 -8.71 -16.79
CA ALA A 459 -6.71 -9.41 -15.64
C ALA A 459 -6.69 -10.92 -15.91
N ILE A 460 -5.71 -11.61 -15.33
CA ILE A 460 -5.65 -13.07 -15.31
C ILE A 460 -5.97 -13.58 -13.90
N LEU A 461 -6.85 -14.55 -13.82
CA LEU A 461 -7.16 -15.31 -12.62
C LEU A 461 -6.53 -16.69 -12.73
N MET A 462 -5.85 -17.14 -11.66
CA MET A 462 -5.08 -18.39 -11.64
C MET A 462 -5.41 -19.17 -10.36
N ASP A 463 -5.94 -20.38 -10.52
CA ASP A 463 -6.14 -21.31 -9.42
C ASP A 463 -4.92 -22.24 -9.31
N ALA A 464 -3.96 -21.87 -8.45
CA ALA A 464 -2.76 -22.66 -8.12
C ALA A 464 -2.93 -23.46 -6.82
N THR A 465 -4.16 -23.87 -6.49
CA THR A 465 -4.43 -24.82 -5.41
C THR A 465 -4.34 -26.26 -5.90
N CYS A 466 -4.18 -27.22 -5.00
CA CYS A 466 -4.29 -28.65 -5.34
C CYS A 466 -5.71 -28.98 -5.84
N LYS A 467 -5.85 -29.75 -6.92
CA LYS A 467 -7.16 -30.10 -7.51
C LYS A 467 -7.69 -31.44 -7.00
N TRP A 468 -6.80 -32.29 -6.55
CA TRP A 468 -7.02 -33.61 -5.97
C TRP A 468 -5.95 -33.87 -4.92
N ASP A 469 -5.91 -35.07 -4.35
CA ASP A 469 -4.87 -35.48 -3.42
C ASP A 469 -3.53 -35.65 -4.15
N TYR A 470 -2.52 -34.89 -3.70
CA TYR A 470 -1.14 -35.00 -4.15
C TYR A 470 -0.34 -35.83 -3.15
N THR A 471 0.75 -36.44 -3.59
CA THR A 471 1.73 -37.03 -2.69
C THR A 471 2.34 -35.95 -1.77
N PRO A 472 2.87 -36.35 -0.60
CA PRO A 472 3.52 -35.39 0.29
C PRO A 472 4.61 -34.58 -0.40
N VAL A 473 4.73 -33.31 -0.02
CA VAL A 473 5.84 -32.45 -0.44
C VAL A 473 7.16 -33.10 -0.01
N ALA A 474 8.17 -33.08 -0.88
CA ALA A 474 9.46 -33.74 -0.68
C ALA A 474 10.34 -33.07 0.39
N LEU A 475 9.80 -32.94 1.58
CA LEU A 475 10.45 -32.46 2.80
C LEU A 475 10.21 -33.49 3.92
N PRO A 476 11.11 -33.64 4.89
CA PRO A 476 10.91 -34.55 6.02
C PRO A 476 9.65 -34.19 6.82
N LYS A 477 9.17 -35.16 7.60
CA LYS A 477 8.13 -34.90 8.62
C LYS A 477 8.55 -33.79 9.56
N LYS A 478 7.55 -33.09 10.13
CA LYS A 478 7.76 -31.95 11.03
C LYS A 478 8.71 -32.24 12.17
N GLU A 479 8.56 -33.38 12.85
CA GLU A 479 9.38 -33.79 13.98
C GLU A 479 10.88 -33.93 13.60
N TYR A 480 11.19 -34.40 12.41
CA TYR A 480 12.58 -34.50 11.93
C TYR A 480 13.17 -33.14 11.61
N MET A 481 12.37 -32.27 10.97
CA MET A 481 12.76 -30.89 10.67
C MET A 481 13.00 -30.08 11.95
N GLU A 482 12.13 -30.23 12.95
CA GLU A 482 12.30 -29.58 14.26
C GLU A 482 13.53 -30.08 14.99
N ARG A 483 13.80 -31.39 14.95
CA ARG A 483 15.02 -31.95 15.50
C ARG A 483 16.28 -31.44 14.79
N GLY A 484 16.26 -31.39 13.46
CA GLY A 484 17.33 -30.80 12.65
C GLY A 484 17.58 -29.34 12.98
N LYS A 485 16.50 -28.54 13.16
CA LYS A 485 16.59 -27.14 13.57
C LYS A 485 17.24 -27.00 14.95
N LYS A 486 16.89 -27.85 15.92
CA LYS A 486 17.51 -27.83 17.24
C LYS A 486 19.02 -28.09 17.16
N ILE A 487 19.46 -29.09 16.37
CA ILE A 487 20.87 -29.37 16.14
C ILE A 487 21.57 -28.19 15.47
N TRP A 488 20.91 -27.51 14.49
CA TRP A 488 21.41 -26.32 13.83
C TRP A 488 21.72 -25.19 14.83
N GLU A 489 20.79 -24.96 15.77
CA GLU A 489 20.90 -23.95 16.84
C GLU A 489 22.00 -24.32 17.84
N GLU A 490 22.10 -25.59 18.25
CA GLU A 490 23.15 -26.11 19.14
C GLU A 490 24.57 -25.98 18.53
N LEU A 491 24.69 -26.09 17.22
CA LEU A 491 25.95 -25.89 16.49
C LEU A 491 26.31 -24.40 16.28
N GLY A 492 25.47 -23.47 16.70
CA GLY A 492 25.71 -22.03 16.57
C GLY A 492 25.66 -21.52 15.14
N PHE A 493 24.95 -22.21 14.25
CA PHE A 493 24.77 -21.78 12.86
C PHE A 493 23.88 -20.54 12.75
N PRO A 494 23.86 -19.82 11.60
CA PRO A 494 23.08 -18.60 11.44
C PRO A 494 21.58 -18.81 11.74
N ALA A 495 20.92 -17.78 12.28
CA ALA A 495 19.50 -17.81 12.60
C ALA A 495 18.65 -18.16 11.37
N LEU A 496 17.78 -19.15 11.50
CA LEU A 496 16.93 -19.63 10.43
C LEU A 496 15.68 -18.72 10.29
N LYS A 497 15.29 -18.47 9.04
CA LYS A 497 14.01 -17.86 8.66
C LYS A 497 13.25 -18.89 7.81
N PRO A 498 12.51 -19.83 8.42
CA PRO A 498 11.84 -20.90 7.69
C PRO A 498 10.88 -20.36 6.64
N LYS A 499 11.00 -20.82 5.40
CA LYS A 499 10.04 -20.56 4.32
C LYS A 499 8.96 -21.64 4.31
N ALA A 500 7.72 -21.28 4.05
CA ALA A 500 6.66 -22.26 3.87
C ALA A 500 6.68 -22.82 2.42
N PRO A 501 6.40 -24.14 2.22
CA PRO A 501 6.32 -25.16 3.26
C PRO A 501 7.72 -25.55 3.77
N TRP A 502 7.89 -25.68 5.09
CA TRP A 502 9.19 -26.06 5.69
C TRP A 502 9.22 -27.50 6.21
N HIS A 503 8.09 -28.21 6.15
CA HIS A 503 7.97 -29.65 6.35
C HIS A 503 6.91 -30.20 5.40
N GLY A 504 6.98 -31.46 5.03
CA GLY A 504 6.24 -31.96 3.89
C GLY A 504 5.23 -33.06 4.16
N TYR A 505 5.49 -33.89 5.15
CA TYR A 505 4.74 -35.14 5.32
C TYR A 505 3.22 -34.94 5.52
N SER A 506 2.79 -33.94 6.25
CA SER A 506 1.38 -33.63 6.49
C SER A 506 0.71 -32.79 5.38
N LEU A 507 1.44 -32.49 4.32
CA LEU A 507 0.99 -31.65 3.19
C LEU A 507 0.64 -32.48 1.94
N GLY A 508 0.23 -33.73 2.12
CA GLY A 508 -0.13 -34.61 1.03
C GLY A 508 -0.71 -35.93 1.52
N VAL A 509 -1.02 -36.81 0.59
CA VAL A 509 -1.65 -38.10 0.86
C VAL A 509 -0.77 -39.23 0.33
N TRP A 510 -0.50 -40.19 1.19
CA TRP A 510 0.15 -41.45 0.81
C TRP A 510 -0.92 -42.50 0.58
N PRO A 511 -0.75 -43.41 -0.44
CA PRO A 511 -1.38 -44.71 -0.42
C PRO A 511 -0.92 -45.47 0.82
N GLN A 512 -1.83 -46.26 1.43
CA GLN A 512 -1.57 -47.02 2.66
C GLN A 512 -0.28 -47.83 2.62
N GLU A 513 -0.03 -48.48 1.48
CA GLU A 513 1.14 -49.30 1.23
C GLU A 513 2.47 -48.51 1.36
N TYR A 514 2.51 -47.27 0.85
CA TYR A 514 3.70 -46.42 0.97
C TYR A 514 3.89 -45.87 2.38
N GLN A 515 2.78 -45.65 3.09
CA GLN A 515 2.82 -45.28 4.51
C GLN A 515 3.47 -46.40 5.34
N GLU A 516 3.06 -47.64 5.10
CA GLU A 516 3.63 -48.83 5.79
C GLU A 516 5.12 -49.00 5.49
N MET A 517 5.54 -48.80 4.24
CA MET A 517 6.97 -48.82 3.86
C MET A 517 7.76 -47.71 4.57
N ALA A 518 7.24 -46.51 4.63
CA ALA A 518 7.89 -45.41 5.33
C ALA A 518 8.04 -45.70 6.83
N GLU A 519 7.06 -46.31 7.46
CA GLU A 519 7.13 -46.76 8.86
C GLU A 519 8.16 -47.86 9.11
N MET A 520 8.36 -48.79 8.18
CA MET A 520 9.46 -49.77 8.25
C MET A 520 10.82 -49.05 8.25
N GLY A 521 10.97 -48.02 7.39
CA GLY A 521 12.18 -47.20 7.35
C GLY A 521 12.43 -46.47 8.66
N GLU A 522 11.40 -45.87 9.26
CA GLU A 522 11.49 -45.18 10.56
C GLU A 522 11.90 -46.13 11.72
N LYS A 523 11.51 -47.40 11.64
CA LYS A 523 11.86 -48.44 12.63
C LYS A 523 13.22 -49.09 12.35
N GLY A 524 13.90 -48.73 11.24
CA GLY A 524 15.15 -49.36 10.80
C GLY A 524 14.98 -50.78 10.26
N GLU A 525 13.76 -51.18 9.88
CA GLU A 525 13.42 -52.49 9.37
C GLU A 525 13.76 -52.62 7.87
N PHE A 526 14.98 -52.24 7.48
CA PHE A 526 15.39 -52.09 6.06
C PHE A 526 15.30 -53.41 5.27
N ASP A 527 15.63 -54.56 5.90
CA ASP A 527 15.54 -55.86 5.24
C ASP A 527 14.07 -56.22 4.91
N LYS A 528 13.16 -55.94 5.81
CA LYS A 528 11.70 -56.15 5.57
C LYS A 528 11.21 -55.27 4.44
N ALA A 529 11.58 -53.99 4.46
CA ALA A 529 11.23 -53.06 3.39
C ALA A 529 11.78 -53.53 2.04
N ALA A 530 13.03 -53.98 1.98
CA ALA A 530 13.65 -54.50 0.77
C ALA A 530 12.93 -55.77 0.24
N GLN A 531 12.59 -56.70 1.13
CA GLN A 531 11.80 -57.90 0.78
C GLN A 531 10.41 -57.55 0.25
N PHE A 532 9.75 -56.58 0.90
CA PHE A 532 8.44 -56.10 0.45
C PHE A 532 8.51 -55.51 -0.97
N LEU A 533 9.49 -54.66 -1.24
CA LEU A 533 9.72 -54.08 -2.57
C LEU A 533 10.01 -55.17 -3.61
N ALA A 534 10.86 -56.13 -3.28
CA ALA A 534 11.17 -57.27 -4.16
C ALA A 534 9.94 -58.12 -4.49
N SER A 535 8.99 -58.29 -3.52
CA SER A 535 7.76 -59.05 -3.73
C SER A 535 6.80 -58.39 -4.74
N LYS A 536 6.98 -57.10 -5.03
CA LYS A 536 6.21 -56.32 -6.00
C LYS A 536 6.88 -56.23 -7.38
N GLY A 537 8.06 -56.84 -7.51
CA GLY A 537 8.79 -56.85 -8.78
C GLY A 537 8.04 -57.66 -9.84
N VAL A 538 8.11 -57.20 -11.10
CA VAL A 538 7.56 -57.89 -12.26
C VAL A 538 8.69 -58.20 -13.25
N LYS A 539 8.58 -59.32 -13.94
CA LYS A 539 9.48 -59.62 -15.05
C LYS A 539 9.06 -58.79 -16.26
N VAL A 540 10.01 -58.09 -16.86
CA VAL A 540 9.83 -57.28 -18.08
C VAL A 540 10.28 -58.06 -19.29
#